data_4a721cc9e202f2b7f065a0692937de89
#
_entry.id   4a721cc9e202f2b7f065a0692937de89
#
_cell.length_a   1.000
_cell.length_b   1.000
_cell.length_c   1.000
_cell.angle_alpha   90.00
_cell.angle_beta   90.00
_cell.angle_gamma   90.00
#
_symmetry.space_group_name_H-M   'P 1'
#
loop_
_entity.id
_entity.type
_entity.pdbx_description
1 polymer ?
#
loop_
_entity_poly.entity_id
_entity_poly.type
_entity_poly.pdbx_seq_one_letter_code
_entity_poly.pdbx_strand_id
1 'polypeptide(L)' 'NIENLKTLEQLYDYIRMLDGEGYPKAFIETDQFKVEFSRASLKQDGIIADAKIILKKVHTEQETD' A
#
# COMPACT_ATOMS: atom_id res chain seq x y z
N ASN A 1 2.85 -6.26 -3.82
CA ASN A 1 2.48 -6.53 -2.44
C ASN A 1 3.72 -6.55 -1.55
N ILE A 2 3.59 -5.98 -0.38
CA ILE A 2 4.76 -5.78 0.48
C ILE A 2 4.97 -6.91 1.48
N GLU A 3 4.19 -7.96 1.42
CA GLU A 3 4.24 -9.00 2.43
C GLU A 3 5.54 -9.79 2.44
N ASN A 4 6.29 -9.75 1.35
CA ASN A 4 7.55 -10.49 1.27
C ASN A 4 8.76 -9.71 1.73
N LEU A 5 8.59 -8.46 2.09
CA LEU A 5 9.69 -7.62 2.52
C LEU A 5 9.95 -7.84 4.00
N LYS A 6 11.22 -7.83 4.39
CA LYS A 6 11.60 -8.23 5.73
C LYS A 6 12.27 -7.17 6.57
N THR A 7 12.74 -6.10 5.97
CA THR A 7 13.36 -5.03 6.74
C THR A 7 12.67 -3.71 6.46
N LEU A 8 12.83 -2.77 7.39
CA LEU A 8 12.28 -1.43 7.19
C LEU A 8 12.90 -0.75 5.98
N GLU A 9 14.17 -0.95 5.77
CA GLU A 9 14.85 -0.34 4.62
C GLU A 9 14.30 -0.88 3.31
N GLN A 10 14.05 -2.17 3.24
CA GLN A 10 13.46 -2.76 2.03
C GLN A 10 12.08 -2.19 1.78
N LEU A 11 11.29 -2.08 2.82
CA LEU A 11 9.94 -1.55 2.69
C LEU A 11 9.96 -0.09 2.27
N TYR A 12 10.84 0.70 2.88
CA TYR A 12 10.96 2.11 2.55
C TYR A 12 11.35 2.29 1.09
N ASP A 13 12.37 1.54 0.64
CA ASP A 13 12.82 1.64 -0.74
C ASP A 13 11.72 1.23 -1.71
N TYR A 14 10.99 0.19 -1.36
CA TYR A 14 9.92 -0.30 -2.22
C TYR A 14 8.82 0.74 -2.37
N ILE A 15 8.39 1.35 -1.27
CA ILE A 15 7.37 2.38 -1.33
C ILE A 15 7.85 3.57 -2.14
N ARG A 16 9.10 3.98 -1.92
CA ARG A 16 9.67 5.11 -2.65
C ARG A 16 9.74 4.86 -4.14
N MET A 17 10.18 3.67 -4.52
CA MET A 17 10.33 3.34 -5.93
C MET A 17 9.01 3.40 -6.66
N LEU A 18 7.96 2.98 -6.00
CA LEU A 18 6.65 2.93 -6.64
C LEU A 18 5.84 4.20 -6.44
N ASP A 19 6.41 5.20 -5.80
CA ASP A 19 5.70 6.45 -5.53
C ASP A 19 5.90 7.48 -6.63
N GLY A 20 6.24 7.03 -7.81
CA GLY A 20 6.42 7.91 -8.95
C GLY A 20 5.23 7.84 -9.87
N GLU A 21 5.17 8.79 -10.78
CA GLU A 21 4.13 8.80 -11.77
C GLU A 21 4.26 7.61 -12.69
N GLY A 22 3.15 6.98 -13.00
CA GLY A 22 3.18 5.89 -13.94
C GLY A 22 3.39 4.53 -13.33
N TYR A 23 3.61 4.45 -12.02
CA TYR A 23 3.79 3.18 -11.35
C TYR A 23 2.63 2.91 -10.41
N PRO A 24 2.21 1.64 -10.29
CA PRO A 24 1.26 1.32 -9.23
C PRO A 24 1.93 1.49 -7.89
N LYS A 25 1.17 1.95 -6.91
CA LYS A 25 1.72 2.18 -5.58
C LYS A 25 2.00 0.86 -4.88
N ALA A 26 2.90 0.89 -3.93
CA ALA A 26 3.10 -0.24 -3.02
C ALA A 26 1.81 -0.48 -2.25
N PHE A 27 1.47 -1.72 -1.98
CA PHE A 27 0.17 -2.01 -1.42
C PHE A 27 0.15 -3.28 -0.59
N ILE A 28 -0.89 -3.37 0.24
CA ILE A 28 -1.29 -4.59 0.93
C ILE A 28 -2.73 -4.86 0.53
N GLU A 29 -3.07 -6.13 0.34
CA GLU A 29 -4.43 -6.49 0.00
C GLU A 29 -5.00 -7.45 1.03
N THR A 30 -6.26 -7.22 1.37
CA THR A 30 -7.04 -8.20 2.10
C THR A 30 -8.15 -8.68 1.17
N ASP A 31 -9.06 -9.50 1.69
CA ASP A 31 -10.16 -9.98 0.87
C ASP A 31 -11.01 -8.86 0.32
N GLN A 32 -11.17 -7.79 1.06
CA GLN A 32 -12.11 -6.74 0.68
C GLN A 32 -11.47 -5.40 0.41
N PHE A 33 -10.23 -5.20 0.82
CA PHE A 33 -9.61 -3.90 0.72
C PHE A 33 -8.24 -3.99 0.09
N LYS A 34 -7.85 -2.90 -0.54
CA LYS A 34 -6.48 -2.69 -0.97
C LYS A 34 -6.00 -1.41 -0.32
N VAL A 35 -4.85 -1.46 0.33
CA VAL A 35 -4.27 -0.30 0.99
C VAL A 35 -3.00 0.08 0.24
N GLU A 36 -3.00 1.26 -0.34
CA GLU A 36 -1.86 1.76 -1.10
C GLU A 36 -1.09 2.77 -0.27
N PHE A 37 0.22 2.75 -0.37
CA PHE A 37 1.10 3.61 0.41
C PHE A 37 1.87 4.57 -0.47
N SER A 38 2.08 5.77 0.04
CA SER A 38 2.86 6.78 -0.66
C SER A 38 3.53 7.69 0.36
N ARG A 39 4.49 8.45 -0.10
CA ARG A 39 5.16 9.48 0.69
C ARG A 39 5.71 8.93 1.99
N ALA A 40 6.48 7.85 1.86
CA ALA A 40 7.07 7.20 3.01
C ALA A 40 8.18 8.04 3.61
N SER A 41 8.28 7.98 4.92
CA SER A 41 9.38 8.60 5.66
C SER A 41 9.93 7.57 6.61
N LEU A 42 11.21 7.26 6.48
CA LEU A 42 11.86 6.26 7.31
C LEU A 42 12.26 6.89 8.63
N LYS A 43 11.81 6.28 9.70
CA LYS A 43 12.13 6.71 11.05
C LYS A 43 13.00 5.67 11.71
N GLN A 44 13.44 5.97 12.94
CA GLN A 44 14.36 5.09 13.64
C GLN A 44 13.76 3.72 13.88
N ASP A 45 12.50 3.66 14.20
CA ASP A 45 11.85 2.40 14.55
C ASP A 45 10.65 2.09 13.67
N GLY A 46 10.52 2.73 12.53
CA GLY A 46 9.37 2.45 11.68
C GLY A 46 9.33 3.35 10.47
N ILE A 47 8.23 3.25 9.75
CA ILE A 47 7.98 4.07 8.58
C ILE A 47 6.64 4.74 8.78
N ILE A 48 6.59 6.03 8.48
CA ILE A 48 5.33 6.77 8.43
C ILE A 48 5.04 7.03 6.97
N ALA A 49 3.82 6.74 6.54
CA ALA A 49 3.46 6.93 5.14
C ALA A 49 1.98 7.29 5.05
N ASP A 50 1.59 7.86 3.93
CA ASP A 50 0.19 8.08 3.63
C ASP A 50 -0.40 6.76 3.13
N ALA A 51 -1.65 6.53 3.47
CA ALA A 51 -2.33 5.33 3.03
C ALA A 51 -3.65 5.69 2.37
N LYS A 52 -3.95 5.02 1.27
CA LYS A 52 -5.24 5.13 0.62
C LYS A 52 -5.89 3.77 0.66
N ILE A 53 -7.03 3.69 1.27
CA ILE A 53 -7.74 2.42 1.44
C ILE A 53 -8.85 2.36 0.41
N ILE A 54 -8.82 1.32 -0.40
CA ILE A 54 -9.74 1.17 -1.51
C ILE A 54 -10.56 -0.08 -1.30
N LEU A 55 -11.85 0.03 -1.46
CA LEU A 55 -12.71 -1.14 -1.41
C LEU A 55 -12.57 -1.89 -2.73
N LYS A 56 -12.25 -3.16 -2.66
CA LYS A 56 -12.13 -3.95 -3.87
C LYS A 56 -13.52 -4.21 -4.45
N LYS A 57 -13.62 -4.11 -5.79
CA LYS A 57 -14.85 -4.28 -6.45
C LYS A 57 -15.16 -5.72 -6.55
N VAL A 58 -16.14 -6.17 -5.91
CA VAL A 58 -16.48 -7.50 -6.06
C VAL A 58 -17.68 -7.55 -6.78
N HIS A 59 -18.03 -7.45 -7.49
CA HIS A 59 -19.16 -7.45 -8.20
C HIS A 59 -20.32 -7.82 -7.53
N THR A 60 -21.12 -7.53 -7.32
CA THR A 60 -22.25 -7.84 -6.85
C THR A 60 -22.91 -6.79 -6.28
N GLU A 61 -23.29 -6.95 -6.22
CA GLU A 61 -23.88 -6.23 -5.87
C GLU A 61 -24.05 -5.64 -4.93
N GLN A 62 -23.98 -5.63 -4.60
CA GLN A 62 -24.12 -5.08 -3.88
C GLN A 62 -24.19 -4.32 -3.27
N GLU A 63 -24.25 -4.22 -3.07
CA GLU A 63 -24.34 -3.57 -2.53
C GLU A 63 -24.65 -2.71 -2.08
N THR A 64 -25.04 -2.61 -1.88
CA THR A 64 -25.39 -1.87 -1.52
C THR A 64 -25.55 -1.24 -0.77
N ASP A 65 -25.71 -1.05 -0.32
CA ASP A 65 -25.86 -0.41 0.18
C ASP A 65 -25.86 0.05 0.31
#